data_ec71591ee4e6bc29d91f1d71f1df945e
#
_entry.id   ec71591ee4e6bc29d91f1d71f1df945e
#
_cell.length_a   1.000
_cell.length_b   1.000
_cell.length_c   1.000
_cell.angle_alpha   90.00
_cell.angle_beta   90.00
_cell.angle_gamma   90.00
#
_symmetry.space_group_name_H-M   'P 1'
#
loop_
_entity.id
_entity.type
_entity.pdbx_description
1 polymer ?
#
loop_
_entity_poly.entity_id
_entity_poly.type
_entity_poly.pdbx_seq_one_letter_code
_entity_poly.pdbx_strand_id
1 'polypeptide(L)'
;MVASVNGQKQGKIIQVIGSTFDAEFEEGHLPEIYNALRVEAEQRGVQLRLTGEVQQHLGGNRVRCVALGSTDGLVRGMQVADTGSPVS
;
A
#
# COMPACT_ATOMS: atom_id res chain seq x y z
N MET A 1 4.25 -18.46 -5.30
CA MET A 1 3.42 -17.30 -5.04
C MET A 1 2.82 -16.79 -6.34
N VAL A 2 1.71 -16.24 -6.21
CA VAL A 2 1.02 -15.73 -7.36
C VAL A 2 1.57 -14.35 -7.69
N ALA A 3 1.93 -14.18 -8.93
CA ALA A 3 2.27 -12.86 -9.38
C ALA A 3 1.07 -11.95 -9.17
N SER A 4 1.33 -10.68 -9.08
CA SER A 4 0.23 -9.77 -8.92
C SER A 4 -0.71 -9.93 -10.10
N VAL A 5 -1.96 -10.17 -9.79
CA VAL A 5 -2.98 -10.28 -10.80
C VAL A 5 -3.05 -8.93 -11.50
N ASN A 6 -3.23 -8.95 -12.79
CA ASN A 6 -3.33 -7.73 -13.61
C ASN A 6 -2.03 -6.94 -13.68
N GLY A 7 -0.90 -7.58 -13.36
CA GLY A 7 0.37 -6.91 -13.48
C GLY A 7 0.64 -5.86 -12.42
N GLN A 8 -0.17 -5.81 -11.37
CA GLN A 8 0.07 -4.85 -10.29
C GLN A 8 1.33 -5.19 -9.54
N LYS A 9 2.09 -4.17 -9.18
CA LYS A 9 3.30 -4.33 -8.40
C LYS A 9 2.93 -4.40 -6.94
N GLN A 10 3.66 -5.24 -6.20
CA GLN A 10 3.35 -5.53 -4.81
C GLN A 10 4.43 -4.99 -3.89
N GLY A 11 3.99 -4.53 -2.73
CA GLY A 11 4.88 -4.08 -1.68
C GLY A 11 4.38 -4.56 -0.33
N LYS A 12 5.01 -4.06 0.72
CA LYS A 12 4.65 -4.41 2.09
C LYS A 12 4.52 -3.17 2.94
N ILE A 13 3.53 -3.17 3.81
CA ILE A 13 3.41 -2.14 4.84
C ILE A 13 4.57 -2.29 5.80
N ILE A 14 5.29 -1.19 6.07
CA ILE A 14 6.40 -1.22 7.01
C ILE A 14 6.14 -0.38 8.25
N GLN A 15 5.18 0.53 8.21
CA GLN A 15 4.89 1.39 9.34
C GLN A 15 3.50 1.97 9.19
N VAL A 16 2.78 2.09 10.31
CA VAL A 16 1.48 2.74 10.33
C VAL A 16 1.51 3.80 11.42
N ILE A 17 1.23 5.04 11.07
CA ILE A 17 1.20 6.14 12.04
C ILE A 17 -0.04 6.98 11.75
N GLY A 18 -1.02 6.89 12.67
CA GLY A 18 -2.24 7.65 12.49
C GLY A 18 -2.93 7.30 11.19
N SER A 19 -3.19 8.28 10.35
CA SER A 19 -3.86 8.10 9.08
C SER A 19 -2.89 7.89 7.92
N THR A 20 -1.60 7.68 8.21
CA THR A 20 -0.62 7.43 7.17
C THR A 20 -0.01 6.05 7.33
N PHE A 21 0.48 5.51 6.24
CA PHE A 21 1.26 4.29 6.32
C PHE A 21 2.40 4.36 5.30
N ASP A 22 3.48 3.68 5.62
CA ASP A 22 4.62 3.59 4.74
C ASP A 22 4.69 2.19 4.17
N ALA A 23 5.08 2.09 2.91
CA ALA A 23 5.20 0.80 2.24
C ALA A 23 6.52 0.75 1.50
N GLU A 24 7.06 -0.46 1.40
CA GLU A 24 8.31 -0.72 0.72
C GLU A 24 8.06 -1.60 -0.48
N PHE A 25 8.64 -1.22 -1.62
CA PHE A 25 8.50 -1.95 -2.87
C PHE A 25 9.87 -2.44 -3.32
N GLU A 26 9.88 -3.35 -4.27
CA GLU A 26 11.14 -3.79 -4.86
C GLU A 26 11.73 -2.69 -5.72
N GLU A 27 13.03 -2.74 -5.89
CA GLU A 27 13.72 -1.77 -6.71
C GLU A 27 13.15 -1.79 -8.12
N GLY A 28 12.91 -0.60 -8.67
CA GLY A 28 12.31 -0.47 -9.99
C GLY A 28 10.79 -0.54 -9.99
N HIS A 29 10.18 -0.80 -8.84
CA HIS A 29 8.72 -0.91 -8.74
C HIS A 29 8.10 0.16 -7.85
N LEU A 30 8.81 1.26 -7.66
CA LEU A 30 8.33 2.31 -6.77
C LEU A 30 7.10 3.00 -7.36
N PRO A 31 6.00 3.08 -6.60
CA PRO A 31 4.81 3.77 -7.09
C PRO A 31 5.04 5.25 -7.31
N GLU A 32 4.37 5.80 -8.29
CA GLU A 32 4.44 7.23 -8.54
C GLU A 32 3.62 7.99 -7.53
N ILE A 33 4.00 9.25 -7.32
CA ILE A 33 3.25 10.15 -6.46
C ILE A 33 1.81 10.21 -6.96
N TYR A 34 0.87 10.20 -6.03
CA TYR A 34 -0.57 10.24 -6.25
C TYR A 34 -1.17 8.92 -6.72
N ASN A 35 -0.37 7.91 -6.99
CA ASN A 35 -0.96 6.60 -7.30
C ASN A 35 -1.77 6.09 -6.13
N ALA A 36 -2.84 5.38 -6.44
CA ALA A 36 -3.63 4.68 -5.44
C ALA A 36 -2.98 3.35 -5.16
N LEU A 37 -2.78 3.05 -3.89
CA LEU A 37 -2.34 1.73 -3.43
C LEU A 37 -3.51 1.05 -2.76
N ARG A 38 -3.62 -0.25 -2.95
CA ARG A 38 -4.73 -1.03 -2.38
C ARG A 38 -4.20 -2.04 -1.40
N VAL A 39 -4.74 -2.02 -0.18
CA VAL A 39 -4.47 -3.05 0.81
C VAL A 39 -5.72 -3.90 0.94
N GLU A 40 -5.58 -5.21 0.75
CA GLU A 40 -6.67 -6.13 0.95
C GLU A 40 -6.13 -7.30 1.75
N ALA A 41 -6.70 -7.52 2.92
CA ALA A 41 -6.22 -8.54 3.82
C ALA A 41 -7.37 -9.12 4.60
N GLU A 42 -7.19 -10.32 5.10
CA GLU A 42 -8.17 -10.96 5.93
C GLU A 42 -7.51 -11.34 7.24
N GLN A 43 -8.12 -10.96 8.36
CA GLN A 43 -7.64 -11.32 9.68
C GLN A 43 -8.82 -11.82 10.49
N ARG A 44 -8.74 -13.06 10.97
CA ARG A 44 -9.74 -13.65 11.85
C ARG A 44 -11.15 -13.53 11.24
N GLY A 45 -11.24 -13.76 9.94
CA GLY A 45 -12.50 -13.70 9.25
C GLY A 45 -12.97 -12.29 8.92
N VAL A 46 -12.22 -11.27 9.30
CA VAL A 46 -12.57 -9.89 8.98
C VAL A 46 -11.79 -9.44 7.76
N GLN A 47 -12.52 -8.94 6.78
CA GLN A 47 -11.93 -8.44 5.54
C GLN A 47 -11.49 -7.00 5.75
N LEU A 48 -10.23 -6.71 5.48
CA LEU A 48 -9.72 -5.35 5.50
C LEU A 48 -9.51 -4.89 4.06
N ARG A 49 -10.09 -3.73 3.73
CA ARG A 49 -9.88 -3.10 2.44
C ARG A 49 -9.58 -1.65 2.68
N LEU A 50 -8.49 -1.18 2.13
CA LEU A 50 -8.08 0.20 2.33
C LEU A 50 -7.38 0.68 1.08
N THR A 51 -7.68 1.92 0.70
CA THR A 51 -6.95 2.60 -0.36
C THR A 51 -6.10 3.68 0.27
N GLY A 52 -4.85 3.77 -0.18
CA GLY A 52 -3.98 4.85 0.22
C GLY A 52 -3.51 5.59 -1.00
N GLU A 53 -3.16 6.86 -0.82
CA GLU A 53 -2.64 7.68 -1.90
C GLU A 53 -1.18 8.00 -1.60
N VAL A 54 -0.31 7.74 -2.57
CA VAL A 54 1.12 8.01 -2.41
C VAL A 54 1.34 9.51 -2.37
N GLN A 55 1.94 10.00 -1.28
CA GLN A 55 2.18 11.41 -1.08
C GLN A 55 3.65 11.77 -1.19
N GLN A 56 4.54 10.83 -0.89
CA GLN A 56 5.94 11.15 -0.78
C GLN A 56 6.79 9.90 -1.01
N HIS A 57 7.88 10.08 -1.72
CA HIS A 57 8.94 9.07 -1.80
C HIS A 57 9.92 9.33 -0.67
N LEU A 58 10.24 8.28 0.08
CA LEU A 58 11.08 8.42 1.27
C LEU A 58 12.53 8.00 1.03
N GLY A 59 12.83 7.49 -0.17
CA GLY A 59 14.12 6.87 -0.42
C GLY A 59 14.09 5.42 0.00
N GLY A 60 15.08 4.63 -0.41
CA GLY A 60 15.14 3.21 -0.05
C GLY A 60 13.97 2.40 -0.56
N ASN A 61 13.38 2.78 -1.68
CA ASN A 61 12.24 2.09 -2.28
C ASN A 61 10.99 2.15 -1.42
N ARG A 62 10.85 3.21 -0.63
CA ARG A 62 9.73 3.38 0.29
C ARG A 62 8.90 4.57 -0.08
N VAL A 63 7.61 4.47 0.19
CA VAL A 63 6.66 5.56 -0.05
C VAL A 63 5.84 5.78 1.20
N ARG A 64 5.38 7.03 1.37
CA ARG A 64 4.43 7.38 2.42
C ARG A 64 3.10 7.68 1.78
N CYS A 65 2.05 7.10 2.36
CA CYS A 65 0.71 7.20 1.83
C CYS A 65 -0.24 7.74 2.87
N VAL A 66 -1.22 8.51 2.41
CA VAL A 66 -2.36 8.88 3.24
C VAL A 66 -3.45 7.86 3.02
N ALA A 67 -3.97 7.32 4.12
CA ALA A 67 -5.07 6.37 4.04
C ALA A 67 -6.36 7.11 3.75
N LEU A 68 -7.15 6.58 2.82
CA LEU A 68 -8.45 7.16 2.48
C LEU A 68 -9.55 6.40 3.20
N GLY A 69 -9.33 6.15 4.46
CA GLY A 69 -10.26 5.44 5.32
C GLY A 69 -9.57 5.11 6.61
N SER A 70 -10.23 4.31 7.45
CA SER A 70 -9.67 3.94 8.73
C SER A 70 -8.47 3.02 8.55
N THR A 71 -7.44 3.25 9.33
CA THR A 71 -6.28 2.37 9.37
C THR A 71 -6.41 1.27 10.42
N ASP A 72 -7.58 1.17 11.05
CA ASP A 72 -7.81 0.12 12.04
C ASP A 72 -7.60 -1.25 11.42
N GLY A 73 -6.79 -2.06 12.08
CA GLY A 73 -6.48 -3.39 11.59
C GLY A 73 -5.30 -3.45 10.64
N LEU A 74 -4.80 -2.31 10.18
CA LEU A 74 -3.65 -2.28 9.31
C LEU A 74 -2.40 -2.56 10.14
N VAL A 75 -1.59 -3.52 9.70
CA VAL A 75 -0.39 -3.90 10.45
C VAL A 75 0.79 -4.05 9.51
N ARG A 76 1.96 -3.87 10.10
CA ARG A 76 3.21 -4.09 9.41
C ARG A 76 3.26 -5.49 8.81
N GLY A 77 3.75 -5.58 7.60
CA GLY A 77 3.89 -6.85 6.91
C GLY A 77 2.76 -7.17 5.95
N MET A 78 1.64 -6.46 6.04
CA MET A 78 0.56 -6.69 5.09
C MET A 78 0.97 -6.29 3.69
N GLN A 79 0.46 -7.02 2.71
CA GLN A 79 0.76 -6.72 1.32
C GLN A 79 -0.06 -5.53 0.83
N VAL A 80 0.55 -4.77 -0.04
CA VAL A 80 -0.10 -3.63 -0.67
C VAL A 80 0.22 -3.67 -2.16
N ALA A 81 -0.75 -3.32 -2.98
CA ALA A 81 -0.60 -3.36 -4.43
C ALA A 81 -0.67 -1.95 -4.99
N ASP A 82 0.24 -1.65 -5.92
CA ASP A 82 0.21 -0.40 -6.67
C ASP A 82 -0.78 -0.57 -7.82
N THR A 83 -1.86 0.21 -7.82
CA THR A 83 -2.85 0.10 -8.88
C THR A 83 -2.36 0.67 -10.21
N GLY A 84 -1.29 1.45 -10.18
CA GLY A 84 -0.72 2.03 -11.40
C GLY A 84 -1.42 3.29 -11.85
N SER A 85 -2.38 3.79 -11.08
CA SER A 85 -3.09 5.00 -11.45
C SER A 85 -3.57 5.75 -10.22
N PRO A 86 -3.85 7.04 -10.36
CA PRO A 86 -4.35 7.82 -9.24
C PRO A 86 -5.73 7.36 -8.78
N VAL A 87 -6.12 7.81 -7.59
CA VAL A 87 -7.47 7.63 -7.09
C VAL A 87 -8.41 8.41 -8.00
N SER A 88 -9.51 7.80 -8.37
CA SER A 88 -10.47 8.45 -9.25
C SER A 88 -11.85 8.51 -8.60
#